data_bda2756fb8f16828bc00c460ab61ffe9
#
_entry.id   bda2756fb8f16828bc00c460ab61ffe9
#
_cell.length_a   1.000
_cell.length_b   1.000
_cell.length_c   1.000
_cell.angle_alpha   90.00
_cell.angle_beta   90.00
_cell.angle_gamma   90.00
#
_symmetry.space_group_name_H-M   'P 1'
#
loop_
_entity.id
_entity.type
_entity.pdbx_description
1 polymer ?
#
loop_
_entity_poly.entity_id
_entity_poly.type
_entity_poly.pdbx_seq_one_letter_code
_entity_poly.pdbx_strand_id
1 'polypeptide(L)'
;MEAGLEHLSRGTGKHVARLVAVLEPYYRSMETARNVAALANELGIADVVVVANKVRDNADRSAIAEFCRAHEMRLVGEVPYDGQLADVERRGAAPIDAAPGSPAVVAIEALAGPLASDAPMQVRE
;
A
#
# COMPACT_ATOMS: atom_id res chain seq x y z
N MET A 1 7.59 -3.21 10.06
CA MET A 1 6.41 -4.04 9.76
C MET A 1 6.00 -4.93 10.90
N GLU A 2 6.95 -5.72 11.40
CA GLU A 2 6.65 -6.63 12.50
C GLU A 2 6.14 -5.93 13.75
N ALA A 3 6.70 -4.78 14.07
CA ALA A 3 6.26 -3.98 15.21
C ALA A 3 4.78 -3.60 15.08
N GLY A 4 4.33 -3.28 13.87
CA GLY A 4 2.92 -2.97 13.60
C GLY A 4 2.03 -4.18 13.80
N LEU A 5 2.48 -5.35 13.35
CA LEU A 5 1.73 -6.58 13.51
C LEU A 5 1.64 -7.02 14.97
N GLU A 6 2.72 -6.88 15.73
CA GLU A 6 2.69 -7.15 17.15
C GLU A 6 1.69 -6.26 17.86
N HIS A 7 1.64 -5.00 17.47
CA HIS A 7 0.71 -4.04 18.03
C HIS A 7 -0.74 -4.46 17.75
N LEU A 8 -1.03 -4.91 16.53
CA LEU A 8 -2.35 -5.42 16.16
C LEU A 8 -2.72 -6.65 16.98
N SER A 9 -1.78 -7.58 17.19
CA SER A 9 -2.05 -8.82 17.92
C SER A 9 -2.34 -8.58 19.40
N ARG A 10 -1.99 -7.42 19.93
CA ARG A 10 -2.29 -7.04 21.32
C ARG A 10 -3.67 -6.40 21.49
N GLY A 11 -4.53 -6.51 20.48
CA GLY A 11 -5.89 -6.03 20.56
C GLY A 11 -6.18 -4.75 19.80
N THR A 12 -5.16 -4.03 19.36
CA THR A 12 -5.33 -2.81 18.58
C THR A 12 -6.08 -3.08 17.27
N GLY A 13 -5.89 -4.26 16.69
CA GLY A 13 -6.55 -4.65 15.45
C GLY A 13 -8.07 -4.67 15.54
N LYS A 14 -8.65 -4.79 16.74
CA LYS A 14 -10.10 -4.76 16.92
C LYS A 14 -10.71 -3.43 16.54
N HIS A 15 -9.90 -2.38 16.56
CA HIS A 15 -10.35 -1.01 16.29
C HIS A 15 -9.91 -0.52 14.92
N VAL A 16 -9.26 -1.37 14.14
CA VAL A 16 -8.79 -1.02 12.79
C VAL A 16 -9.91 -1.35 11.80
N ALA A 17 -10.43 -0.33 11.14
CA ALA A 17 -11.49 -0.50 10.15
C ALA A 17 -10.95 -1.04 8.83
N ARG A 18 -9.77 -0.64 8.45
CA ARG A 18 -9.15 -1.03 7.19
C ARG A 18 -7.64 -1.12 7.36
N LEU A 19 -7.05 -2.18 6.82
CA LEU A 19 -5.60 -2.31 6.77
C LEU A 19 -5.16 -2.12 5.33
N VAL A 20 -4.17 -1.25 5.12
CA VAL A 20 -3.59 -1.01 3.81
C VAL A 20 -2.21 -1.66 3.79
N ALA A 21 -2.06 -2.70 2.99
CA ALA A 21 -0.76 -3.34 2.77
C ALA A 21 -0.11 -2.68 1.55
N VAL A 22 1.06 -2.10 1.75
CA VAL A 22 1.80 -1.44 0.68
C VAL A 22 2.90 -2.39 0.20
N LEU A 23 2.95 -2.65 -1.11
CA LEU A 23 3.97 -3.51 -1.68
C LEU A 23 4.71 -2.80 -2.81
N GLU A 24 5.92 -3.26 -3.07
CA GLU A 24 6.75 -2.82 -4.19
C GLU A 24 6.85 -3.95 -5.22
N PRO A 25 7.30 -3.68 -6.47
CA PRO A 25 7.31 -4.68 -7.53
C PRO A 25 8.48 -5.68 -7.42
N TYR A 26 8.71 -6.18 -6.22
CA TYR A 26 9.75 -7.18 -5.94
C TYR A 26 9.13 -8.34 -5.21
N TYR A 27 9.59 -9.53 -5.50
CA TYR A 27 9.01 -10.76 -4.96
C TYR A 27 8.93 -10.75 -3.43
N ARG A 28 10.01 -10.33 -2.75
CA ARG A 28 10.01 -10.27 -1.28
C ARG A 28 8.96 -9.33 -0.72
N SER A 29 8.81 -8.18 -1.36
CA SER A 29 7.83 -7.20 -0.92
C SER A 29 6.41 -7.73 -1.10
N MET A 30 6.16 -8.36 -2.25
CA MET A 30 4.85 -8.95 -2.52
C MET A 30 4.53 -10.09 -1.54
N GLU A 31 5.50 -10.95 -1.24
CA GLU A 31 5.33 -12.02 -0.26
C GLU A 31 5.05 -11.48 1.14
N THR A 32 5.77 -10.43 1.54
CA THR A 32 5.55 -9.79 2.84
C THR A 32 4.13 -9.23 2.93
N ALA A 33 3.67 -8.56 1.88
CA ALA A 33 2.32 -8.01 1.85
C ALA A 33 1.27 -9.13 1.92
N ARG A 34 1.51 -10.24 1.24
CA ARG A 34 0.62 -11.39 1.30
C ARG A 34 0.52 -11.94 2.73
N ASN A 35 1.65 -12.06 3.40
CA ASN A 35 1.68 -12.56 4.78
C ASN A 35 0.97 -11.59 5.73
N VAL A 36 1.17 -10.29 5.54
CA VAL A 36 0.48 -9.27 6.33
C VAL A 36 -1.03 -9.36 6.12
N ALA A 37 -1.47 -9.49 4.88
CA ALA A 37 -2.89 -9.60 4.57
C ALA A 37 -3.52 -10.85 5.19
N ALA A 38 -2.82 -11.98 5.12
CA ALA A 38 -3.30 -13.23 5.72
C ALA A 38 -3.43 -13.09 7.25
N LEU A 39 -2.43 -12.50 7.88
CA LEU A 39 -2.46 -12.32 9.33
C LEU A 39 -3.56 -11.35 9.75
N ALA A 40 -3.76 -10.28 8.98
CA ALA A 40 -4.84 -9.34 9.25
C ALA A 40 -6.21 -10.02 9.22
N ASN A 41 -6.43 -10.90 8.24
CA ASN A 41 -7.66 -11.66 8.16
C ASN A 41 -7.84 -12.58 9.38
N GLU A 42 -6.76 -13.21 9.82
CA GLU A 42 -6.80 -14.05 11.03
C GLU A 42 -7.13 -13.24 12.28
N LEU A 43 -6.71 -11.98 12.33
CA LEU A 43 -6.99 -11.07 13.44
C LEU A 43 -8.38 -10.43 13.36
N GLY A 44 -9.17 -10.78 12.35
CA GLY A 44 -10.53 -10.30 12.22
C GLY A 44 -10.69 -8.96 11.51
N ILE A 45 -9.63 -8.49 10.84
CA ILE A 45 -9.73 -7.27 10.02
C ILE A 45 -10.32 -7.67 8.67
N ALA A 46 -11.58 -7.34 8.46
CA ALA A 46 -12.30 -7.77 7.26
C ALA A 46 -11.89 -6.99 6.00
N ASP A 47 -11.53 -5.72 6.15
CA ASP A 47 -11.23 -4.86 5.02
C ASP A 47 -9.71 -4.68 4.88
N VAL A 48 -9.11 -5.53 4.07
CA VAL A 48 -7.68 -5.49 3.78
C VAL A 48 -7.50 -5.14 2.30
N VAL A 49 -6.82 -4.04 2.03
CA VAL A 49 -6.57 -3.57 0.67
C VAL A 49 -5.08 -3.44 0.42
N VAL A 50 -4.69 -3.45 -0.85
CA VAL A 50 -3.29 -3.39 -1.27
C VAL A 50 -3.07 -2.16 -2.14
N VAL A 51 -1.98 -1.46 -1.90
CA VAL A 51 -1.51 -0.37 -2.74
C VAL A 51 -0.12 -0.73 -3.26
N ALA A 52 0.06 -0.64 -4.57
CA ALA A 52 1.35 -0.86 -5.20
C ALA A 52 2.16 0.44 -5.17
N ASN A 53 3.39 0.36 -4.69
CA ASN A 53 4.29 1.51 -4.60
C ASN A 53 5.49 1.33 -5.52
N LYS A 54 6.06 2.44 -5.96
CA LYS A 54 7.26 2.46 -6.80
C LYS A 54 7.10 1.71 -8.12
N VAL A 55 5.94 1.84 -8.72
CA VAL A 55 5.64 1.22 -10.02
C VAL A 55 6.31 2.02 -11.13
N ARG A 56 7.21 1.39 -11.87
CA ARG A 56 8.02 2.07 -12.90
C ARG A 56 7.45 1.93 -14.30
N ASP A 57 6.90 0.76 -14.63
CA ASP A 57 6.47 0.44 -15.99
C ASP A 57 5.36 -0.61 -16.00
N ASN A 58 4.96 -1.01 -17.21
CA ASN A 58 3.90 -2.01 -17.37
C ASN A 58 4.33 -3.40 -16.88
N ALA A 59 5.61 -3.72 -16.94
CA ALA A 59 6.10 -5.01 -16.43
C ALA A 59 5.91 -5.09 -14.92
N ASP A 60 6.24 -4.02 -14.19
CA ASP A 60 5.99 -3.94 -12.76
C ASP A 60 4.50 -4.06 -12.44
N ARG A 61 3.69 -3.33 -13.18
CA ARG A 61 2.24 -3.31 -12.99
C ARG A 61 1.62 -4.69 -13.22
N SER A 62 2.06 -5.37 -14.29
CA SER A 62 1.57 -6.70 -14.61
C SER A 62 1.98 -7.73 -13.56
N ALA A 63 3.22 -7.67 -13.08
CA ALA A 63 3.70 -8.58 -12.06
C ALA A 63 2.88 -8.45 -10.77
N ILE A 64 2.63 -7.22 -10.34
CA ILE A 64 1.86 -6.96 -9.13
C ILE A 64 0.40 -7.42 -9.31
N ALA A 65 -0.21 -7.09 -10.44
CA ALA A 65 -1.61 -7.47 -10.72
C ALA A 65 -1.76 -8.99 -10.73
N GLU A 66 -0.83 -9.69 -11.35
CA GLU A 66 -0.84 -11.15 -11.41
C GLU A 66 -0.70 -11.76 -10.02
N PHE A 67 0.24 -11.25 -9.23
CA PHE A 67 0.45 -11.73 -7.87
C PHE A 67 -0.80 -11.52 -7.01
N CYS A 68 -1.38 -10.35 -7.06
CA CYS A 68 -2.58 -10.03 -6.28
C CYS A 68 -3.76 -10.92 -6.69
N ARG A 69 -3.92 -11.16 -7.99
CA ARG A 69 -4.99 -12.02 -8.50
C ARG A 69 -4.79 -13.47 -8.03
N ALA A 70 -3.55 -13.95 -8.10
CA ALA A 70 -3.24 -15.34 -7.71
C ALA A 70 -3.46 -15.60 -6.22
N HIS A 71 -3.32 -14.57 -5.39
CA HIS A 71 -3.44 -14.69 -3.94
C HIS A 71 -4.69 -14.02 -3.38
N GLU A 72 -5.63 -13.68 -4.25
CA GLU A 72 -6.91 -13.08 -3.85
C GLU A 72 -6.75 -11.81 -3.03
N MET A 73 -5.76 -10.99 -3.38
CA MET A 73 -5.49 -9.72 -2.72
C MET A 73 -6.17 -8.59 -3.49
N ARG A 74 -6.74 -7.64 -2.77
CA ARG A 74 -7.50 -6.54 -3.36
C ARG A 74 -6.61 -5.34 -3.64
N LEU A 75 -6.10 -5.25 -4.86
CA LEU A 75 -5.28 -4.13 -5.31
C LEU A 75 -6.19 -2.94 -5.62
N VAL A 76 -6.06 -1.85 -4.89
CA VAL A 76 -6.96 -0.69 -5.01
C VAL A 76 -6.29 0.57 -5.54
N GLY A 77 -4.97 0.60 -5.61
CA GLY A 77 -4.28 1.77 -6.13
C GLY A 77 -2.82 1.52 -6.42
N GLU A 78 -2.21 2.47 -7.10
CA GLU A 78 -0.78 2.42 -7.37
C GLU A 78 -0.16 3.81 -7.25
N VAL A 79 1.10 3.83 -6.82
CA VAL A 79 1.93 5.03 -6.71
C VAL A 79 3.14 4.82 -7.62
N PRO A 80 3.39 5.73 -8.56
CA PRO A 80 4.52 5.56 -9.48
C PRO A 80 5.86 5.74 -8.77
N TYR A 81 6.89 5.10 -9.29
CA TYR A 81 8.25 5.40 -8.90
C TYR A 81 8.54 6.86 -9.24
N ASP A 82 9.15 7.57 -8.31
CA ASP A 82 9.37 9.01 -8.47
C ASP A 82 10.75 9.38 -7.91
N GLY A 83 11.67 9.72 -8.82
CA GLY A 83 13.03 10.08 -8.43
C GLY A 83 13.11 11.32 -7.56
N GLN A 84 12.14 12.23 -7.64
CA GLN A 84 12.11 13.42 -6.80
C GLN A 84 12.00 13.08 -5.32
N LEU A 85 11.31 11.98 -4.99
CA LEU A 85 11.17 11.56 -3.60
C LEU A 85 12.51 11.14 -2.99
N ALA A 86 13.36 10.50 -3.78
CA ALA A 86 14.69 10.12 -3.30
C ALA A 86 15.53 11.35 -2.95
N ASP A 87 15.46 12.40 -3.78
CA ASP A 87 16.17 13.65 -3.50
C ASP A 87 15.63 14.35 -2.26
N VAL A 88 14.33 14.39 -2.13
CA VAL A 88 13.67 15.01 -0.97
C VAL A 88 14.04 14.29 0.31
N GLU A 89 14.04 12.97 0.28
CA GLU A 89 14.41 12.15 1.43
C GLU A 89 15.85 12.38 1.86
N ARG A 90 16.76 12.45 0.89
CA ARG A 90 18.18 12.73 1.20
C ARG A 90 18.39 14.07 1.89
N ARG A 91 17.52 15.04 1.61
CA ARG A 91 17.57 16.36 2.24
C ARG A 91 16.82 16.40 3.57
N GLY A 92 16.19 15.31 3.96
CA GLY A 92 15.41 15.24 5.19
C GLY A 92 14.12 16.05 5.15
N ALA A 93 13.62 16.38 3.98
CA ALA A 93 12.39 17.16 3.82
C ALA A 93 11.18 16.24 3.64
N ALA A 94 9.98 16.74 3.95
CA ALA A 94 8.76 16.00 3.71
C ALA A 94 8.34 16.15 2.25
N PRO A 95 8.02 15.05 1.55
CA PRO A 95 7.62 15.14 0.13
C PRO A 95 6.44 16.06 -0.14
N ILE A 96 5.46 16.09 0.73
CA ILE A 96 4.28 16.93 0.55
C ILE A 96 4.62 18.42 0.56
N ASP A 97 5.66 18.80 1.30
CA ASP A 97 6.11 20.18 1.40
C ASP A 97 7.10 20.54 0.29
N ALA A 98 8.06 19.65 0.02
CA ALA A 98 9.17 19.94 -0.88
C ALA A 98 8.84 19.63 -2.34
N ALA A 99 7.95 18.69 -2.63
CA ALA A 99 7.59 18.29 -3.99
C ALA A 99 6.09 17.98 -4.10
N PRO A 100 5.20 18.95 -3.77
CA PRO A 100 3.76 18.68 -3.72
C PRO A 100 3.14 18.32 -5.06
N GLY A 101 3.78 18.71 -6.16
CA GLY A 101 3.29 18.40 -7.51
C GLY A 101 3.92 17.16 -8.12
N SER A 102 4.74 16.42 -7.38
CA SER A 102 5.38 15.23 -7.95
C SER A 102 4.34 14.12 -8.21
N PRO A 103 4.58 13.26 -9.21
CA PRO A 103 3.61 12.21 -9.54
C PRO A 103 3.27 11.30 -8.37
N ALA A 104 4.23 10.96 -7.53
CA ALA A 104 3.97 10.09 -6.37
C ALA A 104 3.11 10.79 -5.33
N VAL A 105 3.39 12.06 -5.02
CA VAL A 105 2.61 12.82 -4.05
C VAL A 105 1.17 12.99 -4.54
N VAL A 106 1.00 13.32 -5.82
CA VAL A 106 -0.33 13.46 -6.42
C VAL A 106 -1.11 12.15 -6.32
N ALA A 107 -0.46 11.02 -6.60
CA ALA A 107 -1.09 9.70 -6.52
C ALA A 107 -1.52 9.38 -5.08
N ILE A 108 -0.66 9.66 -4.11
CA ILE A 108 -0.96 9.42 -2.70
C ILE A 108 -2.12 10.29 -2.23
N GLU A 109 -2.14 11.56 -2.61
CA GLU A 109 -3.24 12.45 -2.27
C GLU A 109 -4.56 11.96 -2.85
N ALA A 110 -4.54 11.45 -4.08
CA ALA A 110 -5.74 10.91 -4.71
C ALA A 110 -6.27 9.66 -3.99
N LEU A 111 -5.39 8.89 -3.36
CA LEU A 111 -5.79 7.71 -2.60
C LEU A 111 -6.24 8.02 -1.18
N ALA A 112 -5.79 9.13 -0.61
CA ALA A 112 -6.02 9.43 0.80
C ALA A 112 -7.51 9.51 1.16
N GLY A 113 -8.31 10.18 0.34
CA GLY A 113 -9.74 10.29 0.58
C GLY A 113 -10.46 8.94 0.57
N PRO A 114 -10.35 8.17 -0.53
CA PRO A 114 -10.95 6.84 -0.58
C PRO A 114 -10.45 5.88 0.51
N LEU A 115 -9.18 5.93 0.86
CA LEU A 115 -8.63 5.07 1.91
C LEU A 115 -9.19 5.43 3.30
N ALA A 116 -9.46 6.71 3.54
CA ALA A 116 -10.01 7.16 4.81
C ALA A 116 -11.54 7.01 4.89
N SER A 117 -12.19 6.73 3.77
CA SER A 117 -13.63 6.56 3.70
C SER A 117 -14.07 5.18 4.20
N ASP A 118 -15.25 5.10 4.78
CA ASP A 118 -15.85 3.83 5.16
C ASP A 118 -16.42 3.05 3.97
N ALA A 119 -16.52 3.70 2.81
CA ALA A 119 -17.04 3.05 1.60
C ALA A 119 -16.07 2.00 1.06
N PRO A 120 -16.58 0.91 0.47
CA PRO A 120 -15.72 -0.09 -0.16
C PRO A 120 -14.91 0.52 -1.30
N MET A 121 -13.66 0.09 -1.43
CA MET A 121 -12.81 0.51 -2.53
C MET A 121 -12.92 -0.46 -3.69
N GLN A 122 -12.87 0.09 -4.91
CA GLN A 122 -12.88 -0.73 -6.11
C GLN A 122 -11.52 -1.37 -6.35
N VAL A 123 -11.54 -2.65 -6.70
CA VAL A 123 -10.32 -3.38 -7.04
C VAL A 123 -9.89 -2.98 -8.46
N ARG A 124 -8.62 -2.69 -8.63
CA ARG A 124 -8.03 -2.40 -9.94
C ARG A 124 -7.74 -3.69 -10.68
N GLU A 125 -7.98 -3.68 -11.97
CA GLU A 125 -7.71 -4.82 -12.84
C GLU A 125 -6.49 -4.62 -13.72
#